data_8c56cc64d865afe52bb988422ac05eda
#
_entry.id   8c56cc64d865afe52bb988422ac05eda
#
_cell.length_a   1.000
_cell.length_b   1.000
_cell.length_c   1.000
_cell.angle_alpha   90.00
_cell.angle_beta   90.00
_cell.angle_gamma   90.00
#
_symmetry.space_group_name_H-M   'P 1'
#
loop_
_entity.id
_entity.type
_entity.pdbx_description
1 polymer ?
#
loop_
_entity_poly.entity_id
_entity_poly.type
_entity_poly.pdbx_seq_one_letter_code
_entity_poly.pdbx_strand_id
1 'polypeptide(L)'
;MAALGSAGIGFTPHVITVKTGEDVSSKIMSFSQHGPRAVCILSANGAISNVTLRQAATSGGTVTYEGRFEILSLSGSFLLSESGGQRSRTGGLSVSLAGPDGRVLGGGVAGLLTAASPVQVVVGSFIAGKKEPKQVNNPLEPMSAPGKLAPVPAPAPSSPTSRGTLSESSGGPGSPLNQSTGTCNNSNQQGLSNMPWK
;
A
#
# COMPACT_ATOMS: atom_id res chain seq x y z
N MET A 1 -23.55 -16.10 28.16
CA MET A 1 -23.00 -14.75 27.89
C MET A 1 -21.83 -14.91 26.91
N ALA A 2 -22.04 -14.61 25.63
CA ALA A 2 -21.01 -14.69 24.63
C ALA A 2 -20.03 -13.54 24.87
N ALA A 3 -18.75 -13.88 25.11
CA ALA A 3 -17.70 -12.90 25.19
C ALA A 3 -17.53 -12.27 23.81
N LEU A 4 -17.98 -11.05 23.67
CA LEU A 4 -17.63 -10.18 22.56
C LEU A 4 -16.11 -10.08 22.54
N GLY A 5 -15.49 -10.72 21.53
CA GLY A 5 -14.07 -10.66 21.32
C GLY A 5 -13.64 -9.20 21.23
N SER A 6 -12.94 -8.72 22.24
CA SER A 6 -12.42 -7.37 22.29
C SER A 6 -11.38 -7.20 21.20
N ALA A 7 -11.79 -6.63 20.08
CA ALA A 7 -10.88 -6.12 19.08
C ALA A 7 -10.10 -4.96 19.72
N GLY A 8 -8.78 -5.13 19.91
CA GLY A 8 -7.90 -4.03 20.27
C GLY A 8 -7.67 -3.83 21.76
N ILE A 9 -7.65 -4.85 22.57
CA ILE A 9 -7.17 -4.72 23.96
C ILE A 9 -5.70 -4.33 23.93
N GLY A 10 -5.41 -3.16 24.49
CA GLY A 10 -4.05 -2.74 24.78
C GLY A 10 -3.39 -1.85 23.75
N PHE A 11 -4.15 -1.01 23.06
CA PHE A 11 -3.54 0.08 22.30
C PHE A 11 -2.83 1.05 23.27
N THR A 12 -1.54 1.25 23.04
CA THR A 12 -0.71 2.12 23.86
C THR A 12 0.05 3.09 22.95
N PRO A 13 -0.14 4.41 23.11
CA PRO A 13 0.64 5.41 22.40
C PRO A 13 2.03 5.57 23.03
N HIS A 14 3.01 5.84 22.17
CA HIS A 14 4.39 6.14 22.56
C HIS A 14 4.92 7.28 21.70
N VAL A 15 5.84 8.06 22.27
CA VAL A 15 6.58 9.09 21.53
C VAL A 15 8.03 8.64 21.42
N ILE A 16 8.51 8.55 20.19
CA ILE A 16 9.91 8.24 19.87
C ILE A 16 10.58 9.54 19.46
N THR A 17 11.62 9.95 20.17
CA THR A 17 12.43 11.10 19.80
C THR A 17 13.69 10.60 19.09
N VAL A 18 13.90 11.10 17.87
CA VAL A 18 15.06 10.84 17.03
C VAL A 18 15.92 12.09 17.02
N LYS A 19 17.18 11.96 17.38
CA LYS A 19 18.11 13.10 17.40
C LYS A 19 18.57 13.44 15.99
N THR A 20 19.00 14.68 15.80
CA THR A 20 19.65 15.11 14.56
C THR A 20 20.81 14.16 14.20
N GLY A 21 20.88 13.73 12.96
CA GLY A 21 21.86 12.80 12.44
C GLY A 21 21.52 11.31 12.63
N GLU A 22 20.52 10.98 13.47
CA GLU A 22 20.04 9.59 13.60
C GLU A 22 19.10 9.23 12.44
N ASP A 23 19.04 7.93 12.12
CA ASP A 23 18.10 7.38 11.14
C ASP A 23 16.75 7.07 11.79
N VAL A 24 15.69 7.72 11.30
CA VAL A 24 14.33 7.61 11.83
C VAL A 24 13.79 6.18 11.63
N SER A 25 14.07 5.57 10.48
CA SER A 25 13.60 4.22 10.16
C SER A 25 14.17 3.19 11.11
N SER A 26 15.48 3.26 11.33
CA SER A 26 16.20 2.38 12.24
C SER A 26 15.71 2.53 13.69
N LYS A 27 15.41 3.75 14.10
CA LYS A 27 14.90 4.03 15.45
C LYS A 27 13.52 3.42 15.67
N ILE A 28 12.62 3.58 14.70
CA ILE A 28 11.27 2.99 14.76
C ILE A 28 11.36 1.46 14.70
N MET A 29 12.20 0.92 13.82
CA MET A 29 12.41 -0.52 13.73
C MET A 29 12.92 -1.10 15.04
N SER A 30 13.93 -0.48 15.63
CA SER A 30 14.47 -0.87 16.95
C SER A 30 13.39 -0.85 18.03
N PHE A 31 12.60 0.23 18.09
CA PHE A 31 11.47 0.29 19.01
C PHE A 31 10.48 -0.86 18.77
N SER A 32 10.16 -1.16 17.52
CA SER A 32 9.23 -2.21 17.17
C SER A 32 9.69 -3.61 17.56
N GLN A 33 11.00 -3.83 17.72
CA GLN A 33 11.58 -5.11 18.11
C GLN A 33 11.44 -5.43 19.61
N HIS A 34 11.10 -4.45 20.43
CA HIS A 34 10.92 -4.64 21.88
C HIS A 34 9.54 -5.22 22.21
N GLY A 35 9.38 -6.53 22.01
CA GLY A 35 8.19 -7.27 22.42
C GLY A 35 7.29 -7.77 21.27
N PRO A 36 6.20 -8.47 21.61
CA PRO A 36 5.34 -9.14 20.62
C PRO A 36 4.27 -8.22 20.03
N ARG A 37 4.37 -6.91 20.26
CA ARG A 37 3.34 -5.95 19.86
C ARG A 37 3.53 -5.52 18.41
N ALA A 38 2.42 -5.34 17.72
CA ALA A 38 2.38 -4.59 16.47
C ALA A 38 2.55 -3.11 16.75
N VAL A 39 3.19 -2.39 15.83
CA VAL A 39 3.42 -0.95 15.95
C VAL A 39 2.90 -0.27 14.69
N CYS A 40 2.12 0.79 14.83
CA CYS A 40 1.69 1.64 13.73
C CYS A 40 2.11 3.09 13.98
N ILE A 41 2.46 3.79 12.92
CA ILE A 41 2.80 5.20 12.95
C ILE A 41 1.51 6.01 12.94
N LEU A 42 1.38 6.94 13.87
CA LEU A 42 0.22 7.84 13.99
C LEU A 42 0.53 9.23 13.44
N SER A 43 1.71 9.76 13.77
CA SER A 43 2.19 11.04 13.26
C SER A 43 3.69 11.16 13.39
N ALA A 44 4.28 12.08 12.64
CA ALA A 44 5.68 12.48 12.79
C ALA A 44 5.84 13.97 12.48
N ASN A 45 6.80 14.60 13.15
CA ASN A 45 7.11 16.00 13.03
C ASN A 45 8.63 16.20 13.10
N GLY A 46 9.15 17.06 12.24
CA GLY A 46 10.57 17.40 12.16
C GLY A 46 11.07 17.49 10.73
N ALA A 47 12.38 17.62 10.56
CA ALA A 47 13.01 17.74 9.26
C ALA A 47 13.99 16.59 8.99
N ILE A 48 14.13 16.24 7.70
CA ILE A 48 14.97 15.18 7.17
C ILE A 48 16.07 15.80 6.30
N SER A 49 17.31 15.28 6.41
CA SER A 49 18.45 15.70 5.58
C SER A 49 18.72 14.77 4.41
N ASN A 50 18.54 13.46 4.62
CA ASN A 50 18.77 12.45 3.59
C ASN A 50 17.62 11.44 3.61
N VAL A 51 17.10 11.13 2.44
CA VAL A 51 16.04 10.13 2.29
C VAL A 51 16.25 9.30 1.04
N THR A 52 16.13 7.99 1.20
CA THR A 52 16.10 7.04 0.07
C THR A 52 14.68 6.52 -0.11
N LEU A 53 14.07 6.84 -1.24
CA LEU A 53 12.69 6.51 -1.55
C LEU A 53 12.61 5.53 -2.71
N ARG A 54 11.66 4.60 -2.62
CA ARG A 54 11.20 3.81 -3.76
C ARG A 54 10.08 4.59 -4.44
N GLN A 55 10.25 4.83 -5.73
CA GLN A 55 9.28 5.56 -6.54
C GLN A 55 8.86 4.71 -7.74
N ALA A 56 7.55 4.64 -8.00
CA ALA A 56 7.00 3.86 -9.11
C ALA A 56 7.45 4.39 -10.49
N ALA A 57 7.69 5.70 -10.59
CA ALA A 57 8.11 6.35 -11.83
C ALA A 57 9.53 5.96 -12.31
N THR A 58 10.33 5.34 -11.45
CA THR A 58 11.71 4.94 -11.75
C THR A 58 11.85 3.43 -11.97
N SER A 59 10.88 2.77 -12.61
CA SER A 59 10.88 1.33 -12.88
C SER A 59 11.17 0.47 -11.62
N GLY A 60 10.64 0.88 -10.47
CA GLY A 60 10.86 0.20 -9.19
C GLY A 60 12.22 0.47 -8.55
N GLY A 61 13.00 1.41 -9.09
CA GLY A 61 14.27 1.85 -8.51
C GLY A 61 14.12 2.70 -7.26
N THR A 62 15.24 2.96 -6.61
CA THR A 62 15.34 3.85 -5.46
C THR A 62 16.08 5.12 -5.84
N VAL A 63 15.65 6.24 -5.27
CA VAL A 63 16.29 7.54 -5.45
C VAL A 63 16.62 8.12 -4.07
N THR A 64 17.84 8.62 -3.91
CA THR A 64 18.27 9.30 -2.70
C THR A 64 18.23 10.80 -2.94
N TYR A 65 17.57 11.49 -2.02
CA TYR A 65 17.49 12.95 -2.00
C TYR A 65 18.26 13.48 -0.80
N GLU A 66 19.07 14.49 -1.03
CA GLU A 66 19.84 15.20 -0.03
C GLU A 66 19.37 16.66 0.04
N GLY A 67 19.27 17.20 1.24
CA GLY A 67 18.82 18.56 1.47
C GLY A 67 18.11 18.67 2.82
N ARG A 68 17.29 19.71 2.95
CA ARG A 68 16.44 19.90 4.13
C ARG A 68 14.98 19.80 3.70
N PHE A 69 14.29 18.79 4.22
CA PHE A 69 12.91 18.50 3.89
C PHE A 69 12.08 18.45 5.17
N GLU A 70 10.94 19.12 5.19
CA GLU A 70 10.00 19.03 6.30
C GLU A 70 9.08 17.82 6.14
N ILE A 71 8.82 17.09 7.23
CA ILE A 71 7.90 15.96 7.20
C ILE A 71 6.46 16.47 7.11
N LEU A 72 5.78 16.15 6.02
CA LEU A 72 4.33 16.38 5.86
C LEU A 72 3.54 15.21 6.43
N SER A 73 3.99 14.00 6.18
CA SER A 73 3.40 12.79 6.74
C SER A 73 4.41 11.65 6.80
N LEU A 74 4.27 10.82 7.79
CA LEU A 74 4.96 9.54 7.91
C LEU A 74 3.92 8.51 8.31
N SER A 75 3.84 7.44 7.56
CA SER A 75 2.88 6.36 7.78
C SER A 75 3.55 5.01 7.65
N GLY A 76 2.96 4.00 8.26
CA GLY A 76 3.45 2.65 8.18
C GLY A 76 3.12 1.83 9.41
N SER A 77 3.45 0.56 9.33
CA SER A 77 3.26 -0.36 10.43
C SER A 77 4.29 -1.48 10.39
N PHE A 78 4.58 -2.02 11.56
CA PHE A 78 5.45 -3.17 11.74
C PHE A 78 4.68 -4.24 12.51
N LEU A 79 4.50 -5.39 11.88
CA LEU A 79 3.81 -6.54 12.45
C LEU A 79 4.81 -7.65 12.77
N LEU A 80 4.59 -8.33 13.87
CA LEU A 80 5.32 -9.55 14.17
C LEU A 80 4.66 -10.70 13.42
N SER A 81 5.41 -11.31 12.53
CA SER A 81 5.03 -12.55 11.85
C SER A 81 5.78 -13.72 12.49
N GLU A 82 5.04 -14.75 12.84
CA GLU A 82 5.59 -15.99 13.36
C GLU A 82 5.22 -17.09 12.37
N SER A 83 6.23 -17.63 11.70
CA SER A 83 6.07 -18.71 10.74
C SER A 83 7.14 -19.77 10.98
N GLY A 84 6.71 -21.03 11.20
CA GLY A 84 7.63 -22.15 11.39
C GLY A 84 8.56 -22.02 12.61
N GLY A 85 8.13 -21.34 13.69
CA GLY A 85 8.96 -21.11 14.88
C GLY A 85 9.97 -19.94 14.74
N GLN A 86 10.03 -19.31 13.56
CA GLN A 86 10.83 -18.10 13.35
C GLN A 86 9.95 -16.85 13.50
N ARG A 87 10.46 -15.90 14.28
CA ARG A 87 9.85 -14.58 14.43
C ARG A 87 10.51 -13.61 13.48
N SER A 88 9.73 -12.98 12.61
CA SER A 88 10.17 -11.93 11.72
C SER A 88 9.30 -10.70 11.85
N ARG A 89 9.88 -9.52 11.61
CA ARG A 89 9.14 -8.27 11.50
C ARG A 89 8.89 -7.98 10.03
N THR A 90 7.62 -7.80 9.70
CA THR A 90 7.20 -7.37 8.36
C THR A 90 6.56 -6.00 8.47
N GLY A 91 6.80 -5.16 7.49
CA GLY A 91 6.25 -3.82 7.44
C GLY A 91 7.14 -2.86 6.68
N GLY A 92 6.74 -1.60 6.66
CA GLY A 92 7.47 -0.55 5.98
C GLY A 92 6.93 0.81 6.31
N LEU A 93 7.68 1.82 5.89
CA LEU A 93 7.36 3.22 6.05
C LEU A 93 7.12 3.86 4.69
N SER A 94 6.19 4.79 4.65
CA SER A 94 5.98 5.72 3.54
C SER A 94 6.03 7.13 4.10
N VAL A 95 6.66 8.02 3.37
CA VAL A 95 6.85 9.41 3.80
C VAL A 95 6.45 10.37 2.69
N SER A 96 5.92 11.53 3.08
CA SER A 96 5.76 12.71 2.23
C SER A 96 6.54 13.85 2.86
N LEU A 97 7.33 14.52 2.06
CA LEU A 97 8.27 15.55 2.46
C LEU A 97 8.08 16.79 1.60
N ALA A 98 8.24 17.96 2.21
CA ALA A 98 8.29 19.24 1.50
C ALA A 98 9.72 19.77 1.44
N GLY A 99 10.19 20.10 0.26
CA GLY A 99 11.44 20.80 0.06
C GLY A 99 11.33 22.31 0.33
N PRO A 100 12.46 23.00 0.47
CA PRO A 100 12.48 24.46 0.69
C PRO A 100 11.94 25.25 -0.49
N ASP A 101 11.89 24.63 -1.66
CA ASP A 101 11.33 25.18 -2.90
C ASP A 101 9.81 24.95 -3.02
N GLY A 102 9.19 24.37 -2.00
CA GLY A 102 7.77 24.03 -1.99
C GLY A 102 7.40 22.76 -2.75
N ARG A 103 8.36 22.07 -3.35
CA ARG A 103 8.10 20.77 -3.99
C ARG A 103 7.83 19.70 -2.95
N VAL A 104 6.86 18.87 -3.26
CA VAL A 104 6.56 17.69 -2.46
C VAL A 104 7.18 16.47 -3.12
N LEU A 105 7.89 15.67 -2.32
CA LEU A 105 8.41 14.38 -2.70
C LEU A 105 7.94 13.32 -1.71
N GLY A 106 7.79 12.09 -2.17
CA GLY A 106 7.31 11.01 -1.31
C GLY A 106 7.45 9.66 -1.97
N GLY A 107 7.25 8.65 -1.14
CA GLY A 107 7.34 7.26 -1.56
C GLY A 107 7.57 6.32 -0.39
N GLY A 108 7.74 5.05 -0.71
CA GLY A 108 8.16 4.06 0.29
C GLY A 108 9.61 4.29 0.71
N VAL A 109 9.87 4.35 2.00
CA VAL A 109 11.24 4.46 2.52
C VAL A 109 11.98 3.15 2.24
N ALA A 110 13.06 3.23 1.47
CA ALA A 110 13.82 2.07 1.00
C ALA A 110 15.27 2.04 1.50
N GLY A 111 15.61 2.90 2.45
CA GLY A 111 16.95 3.03 3.01
C GLY A 111 16.96 4.11 4.08
N LEU A 112 17.83 5.10 3.90
CA LEU A 112 18.04 6.17 4.85
C LEU A 112 16.80 7.07 5.00
N LEU A 113 16.57 7.51 6.23
CA LEU A 113 15.65 8.59 6.59
C LEU A 113 16.29 9.38 7.74
N THR A 114 17.30 10.17 7.42
CA THR A 114 18.17 10.84 8.41
C THR A 114 17.55 12.14 8.89
N ALA A 115 17.47 12.30 10.20
CA ALA A 115 16.93 13.50 10.82
C ALA A 115 17.86 14.72 10.63
N ALA A 116 17.35 15.83 10.08
CA ALA A 116 18.03 17.11 9.98
C ALA A 116 17.83 17.99 11.22
N SER A 117 16.77 17.74 11.95
CA SER A 117 16.43 18.31 13.25
C SER A 117 15.88 17.22 14.15
N PRO A 118 15.69 17.44 15.45
CA PRO A 118 15.01 16.46 16.29
C PRO A 118 13.64 16.11 15.68
N VAL A 119 13.40 14.80 15.44
CA VAL A 119 12.14 14.29 14.90
C VAL A 119 11.39 13.59 16.02
N GLN A 120 10.12 13.94 16.18
CA GLN A 120 9.20 13.25 17.07
C GLN A 120 8.25 12.38 16.25
N VAL A 121 8.19 11.09 16.61
CA VAL A 121 7.29 10.13 15.99
C VAL A 121 6.34 9.60 17.05
N VAL A 122 5.05 9.77 16.83
CA VAL A 122 4.00 9.17 17.66
C VAL A 122 3.61 7.85 17.06
N VAL A 123 3.72 6.78 17.85
CA VAL A 123 3.37 5.43 17.43
C VAL A 123 2.34 4.83 18.37
N GLY A 124 1.48 3.97 17.83
CA GLY A 124 0.60 3.12 18.62
C GLY A 124 1.09 1.69 18.62
N SER A 125 1.19 1.07 19.80
CA SER A 125 1.48 -0.35 19.90
C SER A 125 0.25 -1.12 20.38
N PHE A 126 0.01 -2.31 19.82
CA PHE A 126 -1.14 -3.16 20.16
C PHE A 126 -0.82 -4.63 19.93
N ILE A 127 -1.60 -5.51 20.56
CA ILE A 127 -1.49 -6.94 20.34
C ILE A 127 -2.38 -7.28 19.14
N ALA A 128 -1.76 -7.66 18.03
CA ALA A 128 -2.48 -8.20 16.89
C ALA A 128 -3.01 -9.59 17.27
N GLY A 129 -4.32 -9.71 17.47
CA GLY A 129 -4.93 -11.02 17.72
C GLY A 129 -4.74 -11.94 16.53
N LYS A 130 -4.26 -13.16 16.74
CA LYS A 130 -4.36 -14.23 15.75
C LYS A 130 -5.85 -14.40 15.43
N LYS A 131 -6.28 -14.06 14.23
CA LYS A 131 -7.51 -14.63 13.70
C LYS A 131 -7.18 -16.09 13.40
N GLU A 132 -7.52 -16.98 14.30
CA GLU A 132 -7.67 -18.38 13.93
C GLU A 132 -8.78 -18.44 12.88
N PRO A 133 -8.52 -19.09 11.72
CA PRO A 133 -9.61 -19.35 10.80
C PRO A 133 -10.61 -20.20 11.55
N LYS A 134 -11.79 -19.68 11.82
CA LYS A 134 -12.91 -20.47 12.27
C LYS A 134 -13.13 -21.52 11.18
N GLN A 135 -12.72 -22.75 11.45
CA GLN A 135 -13.23 -23.90 10.73
C GLN A 135 -14.74 -23.90 10.96
N VAL A 136 -15.46 -23.55 9.92
CA VAL A 136 -16.89 -23.80 9.87
C VAL A 136 -17.00 -25.30 9.69
N ASN A 137 -17.02 -26.03 10.79
CA ASN A 137 -17.53 -27.39 10.82
C ASN A 137 -19.03 -27.28 10.56
N ASN A 138 -19.42 -27.42 9.31
CA ASN A 138 -20.77 -27.84 8.97
C ASN A 138 -20.89 -29.29 9.35
N PRO A 139 -21.69 -29.67 10.35
CA PRO A 139 -22.10 -31.02 10.50
C PRO A 139 -23.10 -31.30 9.37
N LEU A 140 -22.69 -32.01 8.35
CA LEU A 140 -23.60 -32.68 7.46
C LEU A 140 -24.34 -33.75 8.28
N GLU A 141 -25.54 -33.41 8.71
CA GLU A 141 -26.47 -34.43 9.18
C GLU A 141 -26.80 -35.40 8.03
N PRO A 142 -26.69 -36.70 8.25
CA PRO A 142 -27.15 -37.65 7.25
C PRO A 142 -28.67 -37.74 7.32
N MET A 143 -29.34 -37.18 6.34
CA MET A 143 -30.76 -37.46 6.14
C MET A 143 -30.93 -38.91 5.69
N SER A 144 -31.49 -39.67 6.59
CA SER A 144 -31.98 -41.03 6.40
C SER A 144 -32.95 -41.13 5.21
N ALA A 145 -32.67 -42.03 4.33
CA ALA A 145 -33.62 -42.48 3.34
C ALA A 145 -34.71 -43.38 4.00
N PRO A 146 -35.92 -43.40 3.46
CA PRO A 146 -36.57 -44.67 3.27
C PRO A 146 -37.25 -44.81 1.92
N GLY A 147 -37.26 -46.05 1.43
CA GLY A 147 -38.36 -46.57 0.63
C GLY A 147 -38.03 -46.89 -0.81
N LYS A 148 -37.74 -48.15 -1.02
CA LYS A 148 -37.88 -48.89 -2.26
C LYS A 148 -39.24 -48.72 -2.88
N LEU A 149 -39.33 -48.57 -4.16
CA LEU A 149 -40.32 -49.23 -5.06
C LEU A 149 -39.74 -49.33 -6.47
N ALA A 150 -39.81 -50.52 -7.02
CA ALA A 150 -39.29 -50.98 -8.29
C ALA A 150 -40.29 -50.81 -9.43
N PRO A 151 -40.08 -51.42 -10.61
CA PRO A 151 -39.80 -50.68 -11.85
C PRO A 151 -40.88 -50.87 -12.91
N VAL A 152 -40.99 -50.05 -13.91
CA VAL A 152 -41.56 -50.40 -15.24
C VAL A 152 -40.98 -49.48 -16.34
N PRO A 153 -41.05 -49.90 -17.63
CA PRO A 153 -39.96 -49.75 -18.58
C PRO A 153 -40.09 -48.62 -19.60
N ALA A 154 -39.03 -48.49 -20.34
CA ALA A 154 -38.85 -47.55 -21.44
C ALA A 154 -39.84 -47.67 -22.60
N PRO A 155 -39.94 -46.64 -23.47
CA PRO A 155 -39.19 -46.68 -24.71
C PRO A 155 -38.52 -45.35 -25.12
N ALA A 156 -37.42 -45.50 -25.75
CA ALA A 156 -36.83 -44.54 -26.67
C ALA A 156 -37.60 -44.59 -28.00
N PRO A 157 -37.40 -43.80 -29.03
CA PRO A 157 -36.29 -42.88 -29.34
C PRO A 157 -36.73 -41.53 -29.99
N SER A 158 -35.84 -40.66 -30.20
CA SER A 158 -35.55 -39.98 -31.50
C SER A 158 -34.84 -38.66 -31.32
N SER A 159 -33.64 -38.62 -31.83
CA SER A 159 -33.01 -37.38 -32.25
C SER A 159 -33.72 -36.79 -33.47
N PRO A 160 -33.63 -35.50 -33.73
CA PRO A 160 -32.75 -35.12 -34.82
C PRO A 160 -31.92 -33.87 -34.59
N THR A 161 -30.79 -33.93 -35.21
CA THR A 161 -29.90 -32.90 -35.66
C THR A 161 -30.55 -31.66 -36.25
N SER A 162 -30.00 -30.49 -35.95
CA SER A 162 -29.97 -29.31 -36.82
C SER A 162 -28.87 -28.43 -36.31
N ARG A 163 -27.74 -28.43 -36.98
CA ARG A 163 -27.33 -27.58 -38.07
C ARG A 163 -27.32 -26.11 -37.73
N GLY A 164 -26.12 -25.64 -37.69
CA GLY A 164 -25.48 -24.38 -37.68
C GLY A 164 -26.18 -23.23 -38.41
N THR A 165 -25.83 -22.07 -37.92
CA THR A 165 -25.72 -20.88 -38.78
C THR A 165 -24.62 -19.99 -38.22
N LEU A 166 -23.71 -19.74 -39.10
CA LEU A 166 -22.76 -18.64 -39.12
C LEU A 166 -23.52 -17.30 -39.15
N SER A 167 -23.03 -16.35 -38.43
CA SER A 167 -23.24 -14.93 -38.67
C SER A 167 -21.99 -14.24 -38.24
N GLU A 168 -21.14 -13.98 -39.09
CA GLU A 168 -20.75 -12.81 -39.86
C GLU A 168 -20.83 -11.52 -39.10
N SER A 169 -19.64 -11.08 -38.84
CA SER A 169 -19.07 -9.74 -38.86
C SER A 169 -20.03 -8.59 -39.28
N SER A 170 -19.99 -7.57 -38.50
CA SER A 170 -20.07 -6.21 -39.01
C SER A 170 -19.13 -5.33 -38.24
N GLY A 171 -18.19 -4.84 -39.01
CA GLY A 171 -17.26 -3.80 -38.66
C GLY A 171 -17.96 -2.49 -38.38
N GLY A 172 -17.52 -1.82 -37.37
CA GLY A 172 -17.80 -0.40 -37.12
C GLY A 172 -16.53 0.40 -37.39
N PRO A 173 -16.67 1.59 -37.93
CA PRO A 173 -15.58 2.35 -38.52
C PRO A 173 -14.68 3.03 -37.47
N GLY A 174 -13.42 3.11 -37.85
CA GLY A 174 -12.35 3.75 -37.07
C GLY A 174 -12.60 5.24 -36.87
N SER A 175 -12.16 5.69 -35.72
CA SER A 175 -12.03 7.11 -35.40
C SER A 175 -10.79 7.68 -36.08
N PRO A 176 -10.85 8.89 -36.59
CA PRO A 176 -9.75 9.49 -37.35
C PRO A 176 -8.68 10.05 -36.41
N LEU A 177 -7.45 9.73 -36.76
CA LEU A 177 -6.24 10.40 -36.35
C LEU A 177 -6.31 11.90 -36.65
N ASN A 178 -6.22 12.71 -35.61
CA ASN A 178 -5.99 14.14 -35.81
C ASN A 178 -4.49 14.42 -35.64
N GLN A 179 -3.80 14.43 -36.76
CA GLN A 179 -2.49 15.05 -36.91
C GLN A 179 -2.71 16.57 -36.98
N SER A 180 -2.18 17.30 -36.03
CA SER A 180 -1.87 18.70 -36.24
C SER A 180 -0.41 18.93 -35.98
N THR A 181 0.32 18.94 -37.07
CA THR A 181 1.61 19.61 -37.25
C THR A 181 1.37 21.11 -37.08
N GLY A 182 1.97 21.67 -36.05
CA GLY A 182 2.00 23.12 -35.82
C GLY A 182 3.39 23.53 -35.42
N THR A 183 4.21 23.73 -36.43
CA THR A 183 5.47 24.49 -36.36
C THR A 183 5.13 25.94 -36.00
N CYS A 184 5.61 26.44 -34.91
CA CYS A 184 5.73 27.88 -34.68
C CYS A 184 7.09 28.20 -34.14
N ASN A 185 7.97 28.54 -35.06
CA ASN A 185 9.07 29.46 -34.86
C ASN A 185 8.49 30.80 -34.45
N ASN A 186 8.96 31.35 -33.38
CA ASN A 186 9.06 32.80 -33.27
C ASN A 186 10.22 33.21 -32.33
N SER A 187 11.27 33.61 -32.95
CA SER A 187 12.35 34.45 -32.45
C SER A 187 11.84 35.89 -32.35
N ASN A 188 12.01 36.50 -31.17
CA ASN A 188 12.30 37.93 -30.98
C ASN A 188 12.57 38.15 -29.49
N GLN A 189 13.79 38.40 -29.12
CA GLN A 189 14.55 39.67 -29.04
C GLN A 189 13.98 40.69 -28.07
N GLN A 190 14.83 40.94 -27.07
CA GLN A 190 15.16 42.21 -26.45
C GLN A 190 14.16 42.90 -25.51
N GLY A 191 14.68 43.21 -24.34
CA GLY A 191 14.11 44.19 -23.44
C GLY A 191 14.82 44.23 -22.09
N LEU A 192 15.88 44.99 -22.02
CA LEU A 192 16.56 45.46 -20.81
C LEU A 192 15.57 46.10 -19.84
N SER A 193 15.73 45.83 -18.55
CA SER A 193 15.64 46.92 -17.54
C SER A 193 16.24 46.42 -16.21
N ASN A 194 17.41 46.92 -15.91
CA ASN A 194 17.94 47.09 -14.55
C ASN A 194 17.01 47.92 -13.70
N MET A 195 16.72 47.46 -12.49
CA MET A 195 16.44 48.40 -11.37
C MET A 195 16.97 47.78 -10.07
N PRO A 196 17.78 48.51 -9.32
CA PRO A 196 18.27 48.10 -8.02
C PRO A 196 17.29 48.50 -6.94
N TRP A 197 17.06 47.63 -6.00
CA TRP A 197 16.38 47.98 -4.75
C TRP A 197 17.43 48.33 -3.69
N LYS A 198 17.22 49.49 -3.13
CA LYS A 198 17.93 50.03 -1.98
C LYS A 198 17.49 49.39 -0.70
#